data_eed12dc3f6f79efd7c732f116febe435
#
_entry.id   eed12dc3f6f79efd7c732f116febe435
#
_cell.length_a   1.000
_cell.length_b   1.000
_cell.length_c   1.000
_cell.angle_alpha   90.00
_cell.angle_beta   90.00
_cell.angle_gamma   90.00
#
_symmetry.space_group_name_H-M   'P 1'
#
loop_
_entity.id
_entity.type
_entity.pdbx_description
1 polymer ?
#
loop_
_entity_poly.entity_id
_entity_poly.type
_entity_poly.pdbx_seq_one_letter_code
_entity_poly.pdbx_strand_id
1 'polypeptide(L)'
;MTGVQTCALPICKLQARWTFEAAQDAQAMHGIDVEAEIMAALAQEITAEIDQEILLSLRSLAATEFTYNQATVSGTATFVGDEHAALAVLINRVANLIAQRTRRGAGNYAVVSSAALTVLQSATTSAFARTTEGTFEAPTNTKFVGTLNGSMRVFVDSYAADTTPVLVGYKGSSEADAPAFYCPYIPLMSSGVVLDPTTFEPVVSFMTRYGYIELTNTASSFGNAGDYVGEIAVSNLSFS
;
A
#
# COMPACT_ATOMS: atom_id res chain seq x y z
N MET A 1 2.71 -32.71 -11.06
CA MET A 1 4.15 -32.43 -10.90
C MET A 1 4.28 -31.02 -10.38
N THR A 2 4.68 -30.92 -9.17
CA THR A 2 4.75 -29.74 -8.33
C THR A 2 5.89 -28.84 -8.80
N GLY A 3 5.56 -27.73 -9.44
CA GLY A 3 6.50 -26.63 -9.60
C GLY A 3 6.78 -26.01 -8.24
N VAL A 4 7.84 -26.43 -7.59
CA VAL A 4 8.37 -25.73 -6.43
C VAL A 4 8.97 -24.43 -6.97
N GLN A 5 8.21 -23.36 -6.92
CA GLN A 5 8.81 -22.02 -7.00
C GLN A 5 9.69 -21.90 -5.76
N THR A 6 11.01 -21.89 -5.97
CA THR A 6 11.96 -21.50 -4.93
C THR A 6 11.71 -20.03 -4.62
N CYS A 7 10.85 -19.79 -3.66
CA CYS A 7 10.65 -18.47 -3.10
C CYS A 7 11.96 -18.08 -2.41
N ALA A 8 12.76 -17.22 -3.03
CA ALA A 8 13.86 -16.57 -2.36
C ALA A 8 13.23 -15.73 -1.25
N LEU A 9 13.34 -16.18 0.00
CA LEU A 9 12.81 -15.45 1.15
C LEU A 9 13.55 -14.12 1.26
N PRO A 10 12.94 -12.98 1.01
CA PRO A 10 13.59 -11.70 1.19
C PRO A 10 13.99 -11.54 2.65
N ILE A 11 15.17 -10.97 2.86
CA ILE A 11 15.72 -10.69 4.18
C ILE A 11 15.86 -9.17 4.26
N CYS A 12 14.98 -8.53 5.02
CA CYS A 12 15.12 -7.12 5.33
C CYS A 12 15.97 -6.97 6.58
N LYS A 13 17.04 -6.20 6.47
CA LYS A 13 17.93 -5.85 7.59
C LYS A 13 18.16 -4.36 7.56
N LEU A 14 17.95 -3.72 8.69
CA LEU A 14 18.21 -2.31 8.88
C LEU A 14 19.03 -2.11 10.15
N GLN A 15 19.97 -1.18 10.12
CA GLN A 15 20.84 -0.88 11.23
C GLN A 15 20.93 0.62 11.43
N ALA A 16 20.85 1.06 12.66
CA ALA A 16 21.15 2.44 13.03
C ALA A 16 22.23 2.49 14.09
N ARG A 17 22.95 3.60 14.11
CA ARG A 17 23.98 3.92 15.11
C ARG A 17 23.81 5.39 15.52
N TRP A 18 24.20 5.70 16.74
CA TRP A 18 24.22 7.06 17.29
C TRP A 18 25.41 7.23 18.24
N THR A 19 25.72 8.46 18.57
CA THR A 19 26.77 8.75 19.55
C THR A 19 26.18 8.93 20.95
N PHE A 20 26.94 8.63 21.98
CA PHE A 20 26.50 8.83 23.37
C PHE A 20 26.25 10.29 23.69
N GLU A 21 27.07 11.18 23.13
CA GLU A 21 26.94 12.62 23.34
C GLU A 21 25.61 13.14 22.80
N ALA A 22 25.24 12.71 21.56
CA ALA A 22 23.97 13.10 20.97
C ALA A 22 22.78 12.60 21.79
N ALA A 23 22.84 11.39 22.34
CA ALA A 23 21.79 10.86 23.20
C ALA A 23 21.67 11.63 24.52
N GLN A 24 22.81 11.98 25.16
CA GLN A 24 22.83 12.77 26.39
C GLN A 24 22.31 14.20 26.17
N ASP A 25 22.72 14.84 25.09
CA ASP A 25 22.28 16.19 24.75
C ASP A 25 20.76 16.23 24.46
N ALA A 26 20.24 15.26 23.72
CA ALA A 26 18.82 15.17 23.45
C ALA A 26 18.00 14.94 24.72
N GLN A 27 18.49 14.09 25.61
CA GLN A 27 17.82 13.85 26.88
C GLN A 27 17.87 15.09 27.80
N ALA A 28 19.02 15.77 27.86
CA ALA A 28 19.20 16.95 28.71
C ALA A 28 18.42 18.17 28.23
N MET A 29 18.35 18.38 26.89
CA MET A 29 17.71 19.56 26.29
C MET A 29 16.21 19.36 26.03
N HIS A 30 15.80 18.16 25.63
CA HIS A 30 14.44 17.89 25.15
C HIS A 30 13.70 16.81 25.95
N GLY A 31 14.39 16.09 26.84
CA GLY A 31 13.81 14.99 27.59
C GLY A 31 13.42 13.79 26.71
N ILE A 32 14.04 13.66 25.54
CA ILE A 32 13.74 12.62 24.53
C ILE A 32 14.71 11.45 24.74
N ASP A 33 14.15 10.24 24.81
CA ASP A 33 14.91 9.00 24.75
C ASP A 33 15.22 8.65 23.28
N VAL A 34 16.44 8.96 22.85
CA VAL A 34 16.89 8.75 21.46
C VAL A 34 16.86 7.29 21.07
N GLU A 35 17.14 6.38 22.01
CA GLU A 35 17.11 4.94 21.73
C GLU A 35 15.70 4.48 21.38
N ALA A 36 14.71 4.85 22.19
CA ALA A 36 13.32 4.49 21.95
C ALA A 36 12.78 5.06 20.61
N GLU A 37 13.12 6.32 20.31
CA GLU A 37 12.73 6.98 19.07
C GLU A 37 13.37 6.33 17.82
N ILE A 38 14.65 6.01 17.86
CA ILE A 38 15.35 5.33 16.77
C ILE A 38 14.77 3.93 16.56
N MET A 39 14.52 3.18 17.61
CA MET A 39 13.90 1.85 17.49
C MET A 39 12.52 1.91 16.87
N ALA A 40 11.71 2.88 17.27
CA ALA A 40 10.37 3.07 16.68
C ALA A 40 10.45 3.45 15.19
N ALA A 41 11.36 4.37 14.83
CA ALA A 41 11.57 4.79 13.45
C ALA A 41 12.05 3.63 12.56
N LEU A 42 12.99 2.81 13.03
CA LEU A 42 13.49 1.64 12.29
C LEU A 42 12.40 0.58 12.07
N ALA A 43 11.61 0.29 13.09
CA ALA A 43 10.50 -0.66 12.96
C ALA A 43 9.47 -0.19 11.94
N GLN A 44 9.19 1.11 11.94
CA GLN A 44 8.30 1.74 10.98
C GLN A 44 8.85 1.68 9.55
N GLU A 45 10.13 1.98 9.34
CA GLU A 45 10.75 1.96 8.02
C GLU A 45 10.75 0.56 7.39
N ILE A 46 11.07 -0.48 8.18
CA ILE A 46 10.98 -1.87 7.71
C ILE A 46 9.55 -2.25 7.32
N THR A 47 8.57 -1.85 8.13
CA THR A 47 7.16 -2.12 7.79
C THR A 47 6.77 -1.43 6.50
N ALA A 48 7.21 -0.20 6.32
CA ALA A 48 6.99 0.59 5.13
C ALA A 48 7.59 -0.06 3.88
N GLU A 49 8.82 -0.55 3.96
CA GLU A 49 9.51 -1.24 2.87
C GLU A 49 8.78 -2.52 2.46
N ILE A 50 8.33 -3.32 3.44
CA ILE A 50 7.55 -4.54 3.18
C ILE A 50 6.24 -4.21 2.48
N ASP A 51 5.51 -3.21 2.95
CA ASP A 51 4.24 -2.78 2.34
C ASP A 51 4.44 -2.34 0.89
N GLN A 52 5.50 -1.58 0.60
CA GLN A 52 5.81 -1.15 -0.76
C GLN A 52 6.20 -2.32 -1.67
N GLU A 53 6.97 -3.28 -1.19
CA GLU A 53 7.33 -4.48 -1.97
C GLU A 53 6.08 -5.32 -2.31
N ILE A 54 5.16 -5.50 -1.36
CA ILE A 54 3.90 -6.21 -1.57
C ILE A 54 3.02 -5.45 -2.58
N LEU A 55 2.91 -4.13 -2.45
CA LEU A 55 2.14 -3.31 -3.39
C LEU A 55 2.71 -3.36 -4.81
N LEU A 56 4.02 -3.29 -4.96
CA LEU A 56 4.69 -3.44 -6.26
C LEU A 56 4.43 -4.81 -6.87
N SER A 57 4.47 -5.88 -6.07
CA SER A 57 4.15 -7.23 -6.52
C SER A 57 2.70 -7.34 -6.97
N LEU A 58 1.74 -6.80 -6.20
CA LEU A 58 0.32 -6.79 -6.57
C LEU A 58 0.07 -5.96 -7.85
N ARG A 59 0.76 -4.84 -8.04
CA ARG A 59 0.69 -4.03 -9.27
C ARG A 59 1.22 -4.79 -10.47
N SER A 60 2.29 -5.57 -10.29
CA SER A 60 2.84 -6.39 -11.39
C SER A 60 1.89 -7.49 -11.87
N LEU A 61 0.97 -7.95 -11.00
CA LEU A 61 -0.07 -8.93 -11.32
C LEU A 61 -1.29 -8.30 -11.98
N ALA A 62 -1.56 -7.04 -11.66
CA ALA A 62 -2.75 -6.35 -12.12
C ALA A 62 -2.65 -5.98 -13.60
N ALA A 63 -3.68 -6.31 -14.37
CA ALA A 63 -3.79 -5.80 -15.74
C ALA A 63 -4.35 -4.37 -15.74
N THR A 64 -3.82 -3.52 -16.61
CA THR A 64 -4.41 -2.19 -16.84
C THR A 64 -5.73 -2.35 -17.60
N GLU A 65 -6.84 -2.18 -16.91
CA GLU A 65 -8.18 -2.39 -17.45
C GLU A 65 -8.75 -1.14 -18.13
N PHE A 66 -8.50 0.00 -17.54
CA PHE A 66 -8.99 1.29 -18.03
C PHE A 66 -7.95 2.37 -17.86
N THR A 67 -8.10 3.44 -18.63
CA THR A 67 -7.28 4.65 -18.52
C THR A 67 -8.19 5.81 -18.12
N TYR A 68 -7.84 6.48 -17.04
CA TYR A 68 -8.38 7.78 -16.67
C TYR A 68 -7.46 8.87 -17.20
N ASN A 69 -7.96 9.67 -18.13
CA ASN A 69 -7.23 10.83 -18.66
C ASN A 69 -8.12 12.06 -18.51
N GLN A 70 -7.78 12.92 -17.54
CA GLN A 70 -8.58 14.09 -17.23
C GLN A 70 -8.73 15.02 -18.44
N ALA A 71 -7.68 15.17 -19.26
CA ALA A 71 -7.73 16.04 -20.43
C ALA A 71 -8.71 15.60 -21.51
N THR A 72 -8.99 14.29 -21.64
CA THR A 72 -10.00 13.77 -22.59
C THR A 72 -11.40 13.81 -22.05
N VAL A 73 -11.57 13.67 -20.73
CA VAL A 73 -12.88 13.81 -20.08
C VAL A 73 -13.31 15.27 -20.10
N SER A 74 -12.39 16.21 -19.90
CA SER A 74 -12.59 17.68 -19.93
C SER A 74 -13.17 18.19 -21.26
N GLY A 75 -12.92 17.50 -22.39
CA GLY A 75 -13.45 17.91 -23.69
C GLY A 75 -14.97 17.80 -23.83
N THR A 76 -15.65 17.12 -22.92
CA THR A 76 -17.10 16.85 -22.95
C THR A 76 -17.84 17.34 -21.71
N ALA A 77 -17.14 17.51 -20.60
CA ALA A 77 -17.71 17.92 -19.32
C ALA A 77 -17.64 19.44 -19.16
N THR A 78 -18.73 20.04 -18.73
CA THR A 78 -18.83 21.48 -18.46
C THR A 78 -18.47 21.82 -17.01
N PHE A 79 -18.26 20.83 -16.16
CA PHE A 79 -18.02 21.00 -14.75
C PHE A 79 -16.94 20.04 -14.23
N VAL A 80 -15.91 20.57 -13.56
CA VAL A 80 -14.74 19.81 -13.07
C VAL A 80 -15.14 18.68 -12.11
N GLY A 81 -16.18 18.86 -11.33
CA GLY A 81 -16.67 17.83 -10.43
C GLY A 81 -17.19 16.56 -11.13
N ASP A 82 -17.73 16.69 -12.34
CA ASP A 82 -18.20 15.56 -13.15
C ASP A 82 -17.01 14.80 -13.75
N GLU A 83 -15.96 15.52 -14.13
CA GLU A 83 -14.69 14.92 -14.58
C GLU A 83 -14.07 14.07 -13.47
N HIS A 84 -14.05 14.60 -12.25
CA HIS A 84 -13.54 13.89 -11.09
C HIS A 84 -14.41 12.68 -10.70
N ALA A 85 -15.73 12.77 -10.88
CA ALA A 85 -16.65 11.65 -10.66
C ALA A 85 -16.39 10.48 -11.61
N ALA A 86 -15.87 10.73 -12.82
CA ALA A 86 -15.53 9.69 -13.77
C ALA A 86 -14.51 8.67 -13.22
N LEU A 87 -13.55 9.11 -12.41
CA LEU A 87 -12.60 8.21 -11.76
C LEU A 87 -13.31 7.22 -10.83
N ALA A 88 -14.25 7.68 -10.02
CA ALA A 88 -15.04 6.80 -9.14
C ALA A 88 -15.87 5.77 -9.93
N VAL A 89 -16.41 6.17 -11.08
CA VAL A 89 -17.13 5.25 -11.98
C VAL A 89 -16.20 4.18 -12.54
N LEU A 90 -14.99 4.55 -12.96
CA LEU A 90 -13.99 3.58 -13.45
C LEU A 90 -13.57 2.60 -12.37
N ILE A 91 -13.34 3.07 -11.14
CA ILE A 91 -13.03 2.20 -9.99
C ILE A 91 -14.14 1.16 -9.78
N ASN A 92 -15.40 1.58 -9.78
CA ASN A 92 -16.54 0.67 -9.68
C ASN A 92 -16.61 -0.33 -10.84
N ARG A 93 -16.28 0.12 -12.04
CA ARG A 93 -16.26 -0.75 -13.22
C ARG A 93 -15.19 -1.83 -13.09
N VAL A 94 -13.98 -1.51 -12.62
CA VAL A 94 -12.93 -2.50 -12.33
C VAL A 94 -13.40 -3.46 -11.24
N ALA A 95 -13.99 -2.96 -10.16
CA ALA A 95 -14.53 -3.80 -9.10
C ALA A 95 -15.56 -4.83 -9.62
N ASN A 96 -16.43 -4.41 -10.53
CA ASN A 96 -17.42 -5.31 -11.16
C ASN A 96 -16.75 -6.32 -12.12
N LEU A 97 -15.68 -5.92 -12.83
CA LEU A 97 -14.91 -6.87 -13.65
C LEU A 97 -14.26 -7.96 -12.79
N ILE A 98 -13.70 -7.60 -11.63
CA ILE A 98 -13.18 -8.55 -10.66
C ILE A 98 -14.27 -9.52 -10.22
N ALA A 99 -15.49 -9.04 -9.95
CA ALA A 99 -16.62 -9.90 -9.60
C ALA A 99 -16.98 -10.88 -10.73
N GLN A 100 -16.93 -10.44 -11.99
CA GLN A 100 -17.19 -11.31 -13.15
C GLN A 100 -16.13 -12.38 -13.33
N ARG A 101 -14.86 -12.05 -13.08
CA ARG A 101 -13.73 -12.98 -13.20
C ARG A 101 -13.67 -13.96 -12.05
N THR A 102 -13.74 -13.48 -10.83
CA THR A 102 -13.63 -14.31 -9.63
C THR A 102 -14.92 -15.07 -9.30
N ARG A 103 -16.08 -14.52 -9.65
CA ARG A 103 -17.41 -14.99 -9.27
C ARG A 103 -17.61 -15.16 -7.76
N ARG A 104 -16.80 -14.44 -6.96
CA ARG A 104 -16.80 -14.50 -5.49
C ARG A 104 -17.23 -13.19 -4.85
N GLY A 105 -16.88 -12.07 -5.46
CA GLY A 105 -17.25 -10.75 -4.97
C GLY A 105 -16.63 -9.64 -5.79
N ALA A 106 -17.20 -8.44 -5.67
CA ALA A 106 -16.66 -7.24 -6.29
C ALA A 106 -15.45 -6.74 -5.53
N GLY A 107 -14.57 -5.98 -6.19
CA GLY A 107 -13.44 -5.32 -5.53
C GLY A 107 -13.88 -4.57 -4.28
N ASN A 108 -13.19 -4.79 -3.17
CA ASN A 108 -13.54 -4.23 -1.85
C ASN A 108 -12.47 -3.30 -1.27
N TYR A 109 -11.34 -3.15 -1.93
CA TYR A 109 -10.32 -2.18 -1.58
C TYR A 109 -9.74 -1.51 -2.83
N ALA A 110 -9.27 -0.28 -2.67
CA ALA A 110 -8.54 0.46 -3.68
C ALA A 110 -7.34 1.16 -3.04
N VAL A 111 -6.20 1.15 -3.75
CA VAL A 111 -5.00 1.89 -3.35
C VAL A 111 -4.75 2.99 -4.38
N VAL A 112 -4.69 4.21 -3.91
CA VAL A 112 -4.59 5.42 -4.74
C VAL A 112 -3.36 6.24 -4.39
N SER A 113 -2.84 7.00 -5.35
CA SER A 113 -1.84 8.05 -5.08
C SER A 113 -2.49 9.26 -4.42
N SER A 114 -1.69 10.16 -3.85
CA SER A 114 -2.18 11.41 -3.26
C SER A 114 -2.93 12.28 -4.26
N ALA A 115 -2.47 12.33 -5.51
CA ALA A 115 -3.13 13.06 -6.58
C ALA A 115 -4.49 12.46 -6.94
N ALA A 116 -4.56 11.14 -7.13
CA ALA A 116 -5.82 10.44 -7.39
C ALA A 116 -6.81 10.57 -6.22
N LEU A 117 -6.32 10.61 -4.99
CA LEU A 117 -7.15 10.89 -3.81
C LEU A 117 -7.77 12.28 -3.88
N THR A 118 -7.00 13.31 -4.25
CA THR A 118 -7.50 14.69 -4.38
C THR A 118 -8.65 14.74 -5.39
N VAL A 119 -8.52 14.03 -6.51
CA VAL A 119 -9.60 13.90 -7.51
C VAL A 119 -10.85 13.25 -6.91
N LEU A 120 -10.71 12.15 -6.17
CA LEU A 120 -11.84 11.47 -5.54
C LEU A 120 -12.52 12.34 -4.47
N GLN A 121 -11.76 13.12 -3.72
CA GLN A 121 -12.29 13.99 -2.67
C GLN A 121 -13.03 15.20 -3.22
N SER A 122 -12.66 15.69 -4.39
CA SER A 122 -13.28 16.84 -5.06
C SER A 122 -14.47 16.45 -5.94
N ALA A 123 -14.70 15.14 -6.17
CA ALA A 123 -15.85 14.66 -6.92
C ALA A 123 -17.16 15.10 -6.26
N THR A 124 -18.07 15.66 -7.01
CA THR A 124 -19.34 16.21 -6.51
C THR A 124 -20.35 15.15 -6.06
N THR A 125 -20.11 13.90 -6.42
CA THR A 125 -20.95 12.79 -5.98
C THR A 125 -20.55 12.38 -4.57
N SER A 126 -21.51 12.28 -3.65
CA SER A 126 -21.36 11.77 -2.28
C SER A 126 -20.88 10.31 -2.20
N ALA A 127 -20.26 9.79 -3.27
CA ALA A 127 -19.77 8.43 -3.36
C ALA A 127 -18.57 8.17 -2.46
N PHE A 128 -17.78 9.22 -2.13
CA PHE A 128 -16.64 9.11 -1.24
C PHE A 128 -16.95 9.66 0.14
N ALA A 129 -17.02 8.79 1.14
CA ALA A 129 -17.14 9.16 2.54
C ALA A 129 -15.76 9.16 3.20
N ARG A 130 -15.34 10.32 3.71
CA ARG A 130 -14.12 10.44 4.52
C ARG A 130 -14.32 9.78 5.87
N THR A 131 -13.30 9.14 6.39
CA THR A 131 -13.22 8.82 7.81
C THR A 131 -13.06 10.13 8.57
N THR A 132 -14.04 10.44 9.39
CA THR A 132 -14.06 11.67 10.21
C THR A 132 -13.12 11.57 11.42
N GLU A 133 -12.63 10.40 11.72
CA GLU A 133 -11.79 10.16 12.89
C GLU A 133 -10.32 10.37 12.51
N GLY A 134 -9.85 11.58 12.82
CA GLY A 134 -8.45 11.95 12.78
C GLY A 134 -7.62 11.37 13.92
N THR A 135 -7.74 10.10 14.21
CA THR A 135 -6.70 9.39 14.93
C THR A 135 -5.57 9.18 13.96
N PHE A 136 -4.55 10.00 14.10
CA PHE A 136 -3.23 9.76 13.54
C PHE A 136 -2.66 8.48 14.15
N GLU A 137 -3.21 7.34 13.78
CA GLU A 137 -2.60 6.08 14.10
C GLU A 137 -1.45 5.85 13.13
N ALA A 138 -0.34 5.57 13.73
CA ALA A 138 0.94 5.09 13.22
C ALA A 138 1.21 5.33 11.72
N PRO A 139 2.34 5.91 11.38
CA PRO A 139 2.73 6.15 10.00
C PRO A 139 3.04 4.81 9.30
N THR A 140 2.02 4.16 8.81
CA THR A 140 2.12 3.14 7.79
C THR A 140 2.07 3.82 6.42
N ASN A 141 2.81 3.31 5.45
CA ASN A 141 2.87 3.84 4.09
C ASN A 141 1.51 3.96 3.42
N THR A 142 0.61 3.05 3.73
CA THR A 142 -0.76 3.01 3.22
C THR A 142 -1.72 3.36 4.34
N LYS A 143 -2.33 4.54 4.23
CA LYS A 143 -3.32 5.01 5.20
C LYS A 143 -4.73 4.78 4.69
N PHE A 144 -5.59 4.25 5.54
CA PHE A 144 -7.02 4.23 5.29
C PHE A 144 -7.58 5.66 5.35
N VAL A 145 -8.21 6.11 4.27
CA VAL A 145 -8.71 7.49 4.15
C VAL A 145 -10.23 7.57 4.15
N GLY A 146 -10.89 6.55 3.62
CA GLY A 146 -12.33 6.57 3.53
C GLY A 146 -12.91 5.39 2.76
N THR A 147 -14.20 5.44 2.52
CA THR A 147 -14.93 4.43 1.77
C THR A 147 -15.56 5.02 0.53
N LEU A 148 -15.47 4.30 -0.59
CA LEU A 148 -16.16 4.61 -1.82
C LEU A 148 -17.44 3.75 -1.88
N ASN A 149 -18.59 4.37 -2.16
CA ASN A 149 -19.90 3.72 -2.21
C ASN A 149 -20.28 2.91 -0.97
N GLY A 150 -19.73 3.27 0.20
CA GLY A 150 -20.03 2.61 1.47
C GLY A 150 -19.47 1.19 1.64
N SER A 151 -18.87 0.58 0.63
CA SER A 151 -18.38 -0.80 0.68
C SER A 151 -16.89 -0.96 0.37
N MET A 152 -16.33 -0.12 -0.50
CA MET A 152 -14.94 -0.20 -0.92
C MET A 152 -14.07 0.67 -0.03
N ARG A 153 -13.07 0.09 0.60
CA ARG A 153 -12.07 0.80 1.41
C ARG A 153 -11.03 1.45 0.50
N VAL A 154 -10.76 2.73 0.71
CA VAL A 154 -9.75 3.48 -0.03
C VAL A 154 -8.54 3.73 0.87
N PHE A 155 -7.38 3.30 0.39
CA PHE A 155 -6.10 3.49 1.03
C PHE A 155 -5.25 4.43 0.17
N VAL A 156 -4.47 5.28 0.81
CA VAL A 156 -3.51 6.16 0.14
C VAL A 156 -2.12 5.61 0.32
N ASP A 157 -1.41 5.51 -0.79
CA ASP A 157 0.02 5.25 -0.82
C ASP A 157 0.75 6.60 -0.93
N SER A 158 1.44 6.99 0.14
CA SER A 158 2.15 8.27 0.22
C SER A 158 3.45 8.29 -0.59
N TYR A 159 3.98 7.13 -0.95
CA TYR A 159 5.20 6.99 -1.76
C TYR A 159 4.91 6.85 -3.26
N ALA A 160 3.65 6.67 -3.62
CA ALA A 160 3.25 6.57 -5.01
C ALA A 160 3.41 7.90 -5.74
N ALA A 161 4.00 7.88 -6.94
CA ALA A 161 4.02 9.04 -7.82
C ALA A 161 2.59 9.40 -8.30
N ASP A 162 2.39 10.64 -8.71
CA ASP A 162 1.08 11.14 -9.16
C ASP A 162 0.51 10.35 -10.34
N THR A 163 1.40 9.83 -11.20
CA THR A 163 1.04 9.00 -12.36
C THR A 163 0.86 7.52 -12.04
N THR A 164 1.04 7.13 -10.76
CA THR A 164 0.91 5.72 -10.37
C THR A 164 -0.53 5.25 -10.58
N PRO A 165 -0.74 4.10 -11.26
CA PRO A 165 -2.08 3.58 -11.49
C PRO A 165 -2.84 3.32 -10.19
N VAL A 166 -4.15 3.51 -10.21
CA VAL A 166 -5.03 3.12 -9.11
C VAL A 166 -5.18 1.60 -9.12
N LEU A 167 -4.79 0.96 -8.02
CA LEU A 167 -4.96 -0.48 -7.82
C LEU A 167 -6.31 -0.74 -7.16
N VAL A 168 -7.10 -1.62 -7.75
CA VAL A 168 -8.37 -2.10 -7.20
C VAL A 168 -8.27 -3.60 -7.01
N GLY A 169 -8.69 -4.09 -5.85
CA GLY A 169 -8.59 -5.52 -5.57
C GLY A 169 -9.74 -6.04 -4.71
N TYR A 170 -9.82 -7.36 -4.66
CA TYR A 170 -10.77 -8.10 -3.85
C TYR A 170 -10.06 -9.03 -2.88
N LYS A 171 -10.47 -8.99 -1.63
CA LYS A 171 -10.12 -9.96 -0.60
C LYS A 171 -11.39 -10.46 0.06
N GLY A 172 -11.62 -11.78 0.00
CA GLY A 172 -12.75 -12.42 0.64
C GLY A 172 -12.61 -12.54 2.16
N SER A 173 -13.66 -13.04 2.81
CA SER A 173 -13.67 -13.28 4.26
C SER A 173 -12.85 -14.49 4.66
N SER A 174 -12.62 -15.43 3.74
CA SER A 174 -11.76 -16.60 3.96
C SER A 174 -10.30 -16.25 3.76
N GLU A 175 -9.41 -16.84 4.54
CA GLU A 175 -7.96 -16.69 4.35
C GLU A 175 -7.49 -17.18 2.98
N ALA A 176 -8.12 -18.21 2.44
CA ALA A 176 -7.80 -18.74 1.12
C ALA A 176 -8.33 -17.92 -0.05
N ASP A 177 -9.15 -16.89 0.21
CA ASP A 177 -9.78 -16.05 -0.81
C ASP A 177 -9.06 -14.70 -0.93
N ALA A 178 -7.81 -14.77 -1.36
CA ALA A 178 -6.93 -13.63 -1.53
C ALA A 178 -6.01 -13.83 -2.75
N PRO A 179 -5.56 -12.78 -3.44
CA PRO A 179 -4.65 -12.88 -4.59
C PRO A 179 -3.27 -13.37 -4.21
N ALA A 180 -2.81 -13.00 -3.04
CA ALA A 180 -1.48 -13.30 -2.56
C ALA A 180 -1.47 -13.52 -1.04
N PHE A 181 -0.41 -14.17 -0.57
CA PHE A 181 -0.23 -14.52 0.84
C PHE A 181 1.12 -13.98 1.32
N TYR A 182 1.07 -13.21 2.39
CA TYR A 182 2.24 -12.81 3.15
C TYR A 182 2.48 -13.83 4.26
N CYS A 183 3.64 -14.48 4.24
CA CYS A 183 4.01 -15.55 5.15
C CYS A 183 5.25 -15.14 5.97
N PRO A 184 5.09 -14.51 7.14
CA PRO A 184 6.22 -14.17 7.98
C PRO A 184 6.87 -15.45 8.54
N TYR A 185 8.14 -15.65 8.22
CA TYR A 185 8.92 -16.79 8.74
C TYR A 185 9.62 -16.41 10.04
N ILE A 186 10.26 -15.26 10.06
CA ILE A 186 10.86 -14.67 11.25
C ILE A 186 10.17 -13.33 11.48
N PRO A 187 9.50 -13.14 12.62
CA PRO A 187 8.92 -11.84 12.95
C PRO A 187 10.01 -10.79 13.07
N LEU A 188 9.62 -9.53 13.12
CA LEU A 188 10.57 -8.44 13.32
C LEU A 188 11.31 -8.64 14.63
N MET A 189 12.64 -8.84 14.54
CA MET A 189 13.53 -9.06 15.68
C MET A 189 14.53 -7.93 15.76
N SER A 190 14.76 -7.44 16.98
CA SER A 190 15.81 -6.48 17.31
C SER A 190 17.00 -7.20 17.94
N SER A 191 18.21 -6.75 17.63
CA SER A 191 19.44 -7.23 18.32
C SER A 191 19.56 -6.70 19.76
N GLY A 192 18.72 -5.74 20.14
CA GLY A 192 19.01 -4.86 21.26
C GLY A 192 20.17 -3.92 20.95
N VAL A 193 20.47 -3.03 21.87
CA VAL A 193 21.60 -2.10 21.72
C VAL A 193 22.90 -2.83 22.02
N VAL A 194 23.82 -2.81 21.06
CA VAL A 194 25.15 -3.40 21.16
C VAL A 194 26.18 -2.31 20.88
N LEU A 195 27.25 -2.26 21.65
CA LEU A 195 28.36 -1.33 21.39
C LEU A 195 29.25 -1.89 20.28
N ASP A 196 29.51 -1.06 19.28
CA ASP A 196 30.49 -1.38 18.24
C ASP A 196 31.89 -1.33 18.84
N PRO A 197 32.65 -2.42 18.84
CA PRO A 197 33.99 -2.46 19.43
C PRO A 197 35.00 -1.57 18.69
N THR A 198 34.72 -1.13 17.49
CA THR A 198 35.62 -0.33 16.65
C THR A 198 35.46 1.16 16.90
N THR A 199 34.20 1.64 17.03
CA THR A 199 33.86 3.05 17.16
C THR A 199 33.36 3.43 18.54
N PHE A 200 33.05 2.43 19.38
CA PHE A 200 32.42 2.59 20.69
C PHE A 200 31.07 3.30 20.66
N GLU A 201 30.38 3.22 19.53
CA GLU A 201 29.05 3.76 19.34
C GLU A 201 27.99 2.71 19.60
N PRO A 202 26.84 3.05 20.21
CA PRO A 202 25.70 2.14 20.30
C PRO A 202 25.09 1.91 18.93
N VAL A 203 24.81 0.64 18.64
CA VAL A 203 24.24 0.15 17.37
C VAL A 203 23.05 -0.74 17.66
N VAL A 204 21.96 -0.55 16.93
CA VAL A 204 20.80 -1.44 16.93
C VAL A 204 20.56 -1.96 15.54
N SER A 205 20.23 -3.24 15.41
CA SER A 205 19.90 -3.87 14.13
C SER A 205 18.53 -4.53 14.22
N PHE A 206 17.73 -4.35 13.18
CA PHE A 206 16.47 -5.07 13.00
C PHE A 206 16.60 -6.04 11.84
N MET A 207 15.94 -7.18 11.96
CA MET A 207 15.88 -8.20 10.94
C MET A 207 14.50 -8.81 10.89
N THR A 208 13.99 -9.03 9.68
CA THR A 208 12.81 -9.85 9.42
C THR A 208 13.02 -10.72 8.19
N ARG A 209 12.32 -11.84 8.14
CA ARG A 209 12.27 -12.72 6.96
C ARG A 209 10.82 -13.13 6.70
N TYR A 210 10.40 -12.99 5.48
CA TYR A 210 9.05 -13.36 5.06
C TYR A 210 9.06 -14.02 3.69
N GLY A 211 7.99 -14.70 3.37
CA GLY A 211 7.70 -15.21 2.04
C GLY A 211 6.49 -14.51 1.46
N TYR A 212 6.51 -14.28 0.17
CA TYR A 212 5.38 -13.78 -0.60
C TYR A 212 5.02 -14.84 -1.64
N ILE A 213 3.76 -15.25 -1.67
CA ILE A 213 3.28 -16.29 -2.58
C ILE A 213 2.01 -15.77 -3.26
N GLU A 214 1.95 -15.90 -4.57
CA GLU A 214 0.81 -15.55 -5.39
C GLU A 214 -0.06 -16.76 -5.68
N LEU A 215 -1.37 -16.55 -5.78
CA LEU A 215 -2.30 -17.61 -6.15
C LEU A 215 -2.18 -17.90 -7.66
N THR A 216 -1.58 -19.02 -8.00
CA THR A 216 -1.50 -19.50 -9.38
C THR A 216 -2.34 -20.77 -9.56
N ASN A 217 -3.32 -20.70 -10.44
CA ASN A 217 -4.15 -21.84 -10.80
C ASN A 217 -3.91 -22.22 -12.27
N THR A 218 -3.05 -23.21 -12.48
CA THR A 218 -2.71 -23.67 -13.84
C THR A 218 -3.80 -24.53 -14.49
N ALA A 219 -4.80 -24.97 -13.72
CA ALA A 219 -5.86 -25.86 -14.21
C ALA A 219 -7.10 -25.12 -14.71
N SER A 220 -7.23 -23.84 -14.45
CA SER A 220 -8.38 -23.03 -14.79
C SER A 220 -7.95 -21.64 -15.23
N SER A 221 -8.67 -21.07 -16.19
CA SER A 221 -8.50 -19.67 -16.60
C SER A 221 -9.09 -18.68 -15.58
N PHE A 222 -9.70 -19.16 -14.50
CA PHE A 222 -10.33 -18.34 -13.47
C PHE A 222 -9.74 -18.65 -12.10
N GLY A 223 -9.60 -17.62 -11.28
CA GLY A 223 -9.10 -17.72 -9.91
C GLY A 223 -7.59 -17.65 -9.79
N ASN A 224 -6.90 -17.02 -10.74
CA ASN A 224 -5.50 -16.63 -10.61
C ASN A 224 -5.39 -15.30 -9.86
N ALA A 225 -4.21 -15.01 -9.31
CA ALA A 225 -3.95 -13.76 -8.60
C ALA A 225 -4.34 -12.52 -9.41
N GLY A 226 -4.06 -12.51 -10.72
CA GLY A 226 -4.43 -11.43 -11.64
C GLY A 226 -5.94 -11.22 -11.81
N ASP A 227 -6.79 -12.21 -11.49
CA ASP A 227 -8.25 -12.05 -11.56
C ASP A 227 -8.83 -11.31 -10.35
N TYR A 228 -8.07 -11.24 -9.25
CA TYR A 228 -8.46 -10.57 -8.01
C TYR A 228 -8.07 -9.09 -7.97
N VAL A 229 -7.22 -8.66 -8.89
CA VAL A 229 -6.70 -7.30 -8.94
C VAL A 229 -6.83 -6.71 -10.34
N GLY A 230 -6.98 -5.40 -10.42
CA GLY A 230 -6.99 -4.66 -11.67
C GLY A 230 -6.50 -3.25 -11.46
N GLU A 231 -5.94 -2.64 -12.49
CA GLU A 231 -5.41 -1.29 -12.43
C GLU A 231 -6.14 -0.33 -13.37
N ILE A 232 -6.15 0.93 -12.96
CA ILE A 232 -6.58 2.06 -13.78
C ILE A 232 -5.38 2.96 -13.98
N ALA A 233 -4.91 3.07 -15.21
CA ALA A 233 -3.86 4.04 -15.53
C ALA A 233 -4.41 5.46 -15.39
N VAL A 234 -3.64 6.33 -14.74
CA VAL A 234 -4.01 7.72 -14.49
C VAL A 234 -3.02 8.62 -15.24
N SER A 235 -3.55 9.58 -15.99
CA SER A 235 -2.75 10.51 -16.78
C SER A 235 -3.36 11.91 -16.82
N ASN A 236 -2.50 12.91 -17.05
CA ASN A 236 -2.88 14.32 -17.24
C ASN A 236 -3.79 14.86 -16.12
N LEU A 237 -3.45 14.57 -14.86
CA LEU A 237 -4.11 15.21 -13.72
C LEU A 237 -3.76 16.68 -13.72
N SER A 238 -4.75 17.53 -13.79
CA SER A 238 -4.63 18.99 -13.72
C SER A 238 -5.50 19.48 -12.58
N PHE A 239 -4.90 20.21 -11.65
CA PHE A 239 -5.59 20.81 -10.50
C PHE A 239 -5.72 22.33 -10.63
N SER A 240 -5.45 22.89 -11.83
CA SER A 240 -5.57 24.32 -12.15
C SER A 240 -6.92 24.67 -12.72
#